data_8bc8e14170e24b14eb57bbbd912ea1a2
#
_entry.id   8bc8e14170e24b14eb57bbbd912ea1a2
#
_cell.length_a   1.000
_cell.length_b   1.000
_cell.length_c   1.000
_cell.angle_alpha   90.00
_cell.angle_beta   90.00
_cell.angle_gamma   90.00
#
_symmetry.space_group_name_H-M   'P 1'
#
loop_
_entity.id
_entity.type
_entity.pdbx_description
1 polymer ?
#
loop_
_entity_poly.entity_id
_entity_poly.type
_entity_poly.pdbx_seq_one_letter_code
_entity_poly.pdbx_strand_id
1 'polypeptide(L)'
;FTGRYGDKRDRGAYIASALNDGPFFSMLFLGASGLAAIPGWALLAAVIPFILGMIVGNLDHKWTEIMKPTPSIVIPFFAFALGTGINLQTVVTGGLSGLVLGVIVAPITGFFVYLGYKYLLRRGRRAGIGFAAGTTAGNAIATPAIVAAADPTFQPLVGTATAQVAACVLVTAVMAPMLAAWMLKREGGLLTEEEIAKLDDMELGVSE
;
A
#
# COMPACT_ATOMS: atom_id res chain seq x y z
N PHE A 1 5.88 1.42 -8.86
CA PHE A 1 6.51 2.73 -9.12
C PHE A 1 7.81 2.88 -8.30
N THR A 2 7.74 2.76 -6.98
CA THR A 2 8.90 2.92 -6.08
C THR A 2 10.03 1.91 -6.34
N GLY A 3 9.72 0.69 -6.77
CA GLY A 3 10.72 -0.31 -7.16
C GLY A 3 11.56 0.08 -8.37
N ARG A 4 10.99 0.91 -9.27
CA ARG A 4 11.69 1.34 -10.51
C ARG A 4 12.37 2.70 -10.36
N TYR A 5 11.75 3.64 -9.66
CA TYR A 5 12.21 5.03 -9.55
C TYR A 5 12.69 5.40 -8.14
N GLY A 6 12.56 4.49 -7.17
CA GLY A 6 13.02 4.67 -5.80
C GLY A 6 14.45 4.17 -5.58
N ASP A 7 15.22 4.86 -4.73
CA ASP A 7 16.49 4.38 -4.23
C ASP A 7 16.30 3.38 -3.07
N LYS A 8 17.39 2.93 -2.46
CA LYS A 8 17.37 1.96 -1.34
C LYS A 8 16.55 2.46 -0.15
N ARG A 9 16.60 3.76 0.17
CA ARG A 9 15.80 4.35 1.26
C ARG A 9 14.33 4.36 0.94
N ASP A 10 13.97 4.68 -0.30
CA ASP A 10 12.57 4.66 -0.76
C ASP A 10 12.02 3.22 -0.74
N ARG A 11 12.84 2.25 -1.13
CA ARG A 11 12.49 0.81 -1.06
C ARG A 11 12.39 0.32 0.38
N GLY A 12 13.25 0.80 1.29
CA GLY A 12 13.16 0.52 2.72
C GLY A 12 11.89 1.08 3.36
N ALA A 13 11.46 2.27 2.97
CA ALA A 13 10.19 2.86 3.43
C ALA A 13 8.96 2.03 3.02
N TYR A 14 9.05 1.25 1.92
CA TYR A 14 8.00 0.33 1.49
C TYR A 14 7.71 -0.78 2.53
N ILE A 15 8.68 -1.15 3.35
CA ILE A 15 8.48 -2.11 4.45
C ILE A 15 7.43 -1.58 5.45
N ALA A 16 7.48 -0.27 5.76
CA ALA A 16 6.46 0.37 6.60
C ALA A 16 5.08 0.38 5.92
N SER A 17 5.03 0.50 4.58
CA SER A 17 3.79 0.40 3.81
C SER A 17 3.16 -0.99 3.89
N ALA A 18 3.96 -2.06 4.02
CA ALA A 18 3.43 -3.42 4.12
C ALA A 18 2.52 -3.62 5.34
N LEU A 19 2.77 -2.91 6.45
CA LEU A 19 1.87 -2.92 7.61
C LEU A 19 0.54 -2.21 7.32
N ASN A 20 0.57 -1.18 6.46
CA ASN A 20 -0.62 -0.45 6.03
C ASN A 20 -1.45 -1.22 4.99
N ASP A 21 -0.82 -2.12 4.24
CA ASP A 21 -1.50 -2.90 3.19
C ASP A 21 -2.51 -3.92 3.75
N GLY A 22 -2.39 -4.28 5.03
CA GLY A 22 -3.33 -5.16 5.73
C GLY A 22 -4.47 -4.40 6.44
N PRO A 23 -5.38 -5.11 7.10
CA PRO A 23 -6.53 -4.51 7.80
C PRO A 23 -6.16 -3.86 9.14
N PHE A 24 -4.89 -3.95 9.57
CA PHE A 24 -4.45 -3.53 10.92
C PHE A 24 -4.85 -2.10 11.27
N PHE A 25 -4.45 -1.14 10.44
CA PHE A 25 -4.77 0.27 10.71
C PHE A 25 -6.27 0.56 10.59
N SER A 26 -6.96 -0.08 9.64
CA SER A 26 -8.43 0.05 9.52
C SER A 26 -9.14 -0.40 10.80
N MET A 27 -8.77 -1.58 11.32
CA MET A 27 -9.32 -2.09 12.57
C MET A 27 -8.91 -1.23 13.78
N LEU A 28 -7.65 -0.79 13.82
CA LEU A 28 -7.14 0.05 14.90
C LEU A 28 -7.92 1.38 15.00
N PHE A 29 -8.08 2.08 13.87
CA PHE A 29 -8.79 3.35 13.86
C PHE A 29 -10.30 3.20 14.06
N LEU A 30 -10.93 2.17 13.52
CA LEU A 30 -12.34 1.88 13.80
C LEU A 30 -12.58 1.56 15.27
N GLY A 31 -11.70 0.76 15.89
CA GLY A 31 -11.78 0.45 17.31
C GLY A 31 -11.49 1.67 18.20
N ALA A 32 -10.42 2.42 17.90
CA ALA A 32 -10.05 3.62 18.67
C ALA A 32 -11.07 4.75 18.59
N SER A 33 -11.77 4.87 17.44
CA SER A 33 -12.86 5.84 17.24
C SER A 33 -14.19 5.42 17.88
N GLY A 34 -14.29 4.19 18.37
CA GLY A 34 -15.53 3.62 18.91
C GLY A 34 -16.58 3.28 17.84
N LEU A 35 -16.21 3.31 16.54
CA LEU A 35 -17.11 2.98 15.44
C LEU A 35 -17.29 1.46 15.25
N ALA A 36 -16.35 0.65 15.75
CA ALA A 36 -16.41 -0.80 15.71
C ALA A 36 -15.90 -1.40 17.04
N ALA A 37 -16.48 -2.52 17.44
CA ALA A 37 -16.06 -3.29 18.62
C ALA A 37 -14.92 -4.25 18.26
N ILE A 38 -13.74 -3.75 17.92
CA ILE A 38 -12.59 -4.54 17.50
C ILE A 38 -11.88 -5.13 18.74
N PRO A 39 -11.88 -6.46 18.92
CA PRO A 39 -11.18 -7.09 20.02
C PRO A 39 -9.66 -7.05 19.81
N GLY A 40 -8.88 -6.88 20.88
CA GLY A 40 -7.42 -6.74 20.82
C GLY A 40 -6.72 -7.92 20.16
N TRP A 41 -7.25 -9.15 20.27
CA TRP A 41 -6.69 -10.32 19.60
C TRP A 41 -6.77 -10.24 18.07
N ALA A 42 -7.79 -9.56 17.51
CA ALA A 42 -7.89 -9.35 16.06
C ALA A 42 -6.79 -8.41 15.54
N LEU A 43 -6.43 -7.39 16.33
CA LEU A 43 -5.29 -6.52 16.03
C LEU A 43 -3.97 -7.31 16.09
N LEU A 44 -3.79 -8.16 17.10
CA LEU A 44 -2.61 -9.01 17.20
C LEU A 44 -2.52 -9.98 16.02
N ALA A 45 -3.62 -10.62 15.64
CA ALA A 45 -3.66 -11.54 14.51
C ALA A 45 -3.27 -10.86 13.19
N ALA A 46 -3.58 -9.57 13.02
CA ALA A 46 -3.20 -8.80 11.83
C ALA A 46 -1.69 -8.46 11.79
N VAL A 47 -1.03 -8.32 12.94
CA VAL A 47 0.38 -7.91 13.02
C VAL A 47 1.35 -9.09 13.13
N ILE A 48 0.94 -10.21 13.74
CA ILE A 48 1.80 -11.39 13.96
C ILE A 48 2.49 -11.88 12.66
N PRO A 49 1.80 -12.07 11.52
CA PRO A 49 2.44 -12.53 10.29
C PRO A 49 3.54 -11.57 9.79
N PHE A 50 3.33 -10.27 9.95
CA PHE A 50 4.31 -9.24 9.59
C PHE A 50 5.56 -9.35 10.48
N ILE A 51 5.40 -9.46 11.81
CA ILE A 51 6.50 -9.61 12.76
C ILE A 51 7.27 -10.91 12.47
N LEU A 52 6.58 -12.03 12.27
CA LEU A 52 7.22 -13.30 11.95
C LEU A 52 8.00 -13.22 10.63
N GLY A 53 7.44 -12.59 9.60
CA GLY A 53 8.12 -12.36 8.33
C GLY A 53 9.39 -11.51 8.50
N MET A 54 9.34 -10.46 9.32
CA MET A 54 10.51 -9.65 9.65
C MET A 54 11.59 -10.45 10.39
N ILE A 55 11.21 -11.24 11.38
CA ILE A 55 12.15 -12.06 12.16
C ILE A 55 12.84 -13.07 11.24
N VAL A 56 12.08 -13.88 10.50
CA VAL A 56 12.62 -14.90 9.61
C VAL A 56 13.46 -14.28 8.50
N GLY A 57 12.99 -13.21 7.90
CA GLY A 57 13.69 -12.52 6.81
C GLY A 57 15.02 -11.88 7.23
N ASN A 58 15.18 -11.52 8.51
CA ASN A 58 16.44 -10.97 9.02
C ASN A 58 17.38 -12.06 9.58
N LEU A 59 16.86 -13.19 10.01
CA LEU A 59 17.67 -14.28 10.60
C LEU A 59 18.21 -15.26 9.54
N ASP A 60 17.45 -15.51 8.48
CA ASP A 60 17.79 -16.50 7.45
C ASP A 60 17.90 -15.88 6.06
N HIS A 61 19.13 -15.59 5.63
CA HIS A 61 19.41 -15.04 4.30
C HIS A 61 19.01 -16.00 3.17
N LYS A 62 19.12 -17.32 3.36
CA LYS A 62 18.73 -18.30 2.33
C LYS A 62 17.24 -18.28 2.13
N TRP A 63 16.48 -18.23 3.22
CA TRP A 63 15.04 -18.07 3.17
C TRP A 63 14.62 -16.78 2.47
N THR A 64 15.31 -15.69 2.79
CA THR A 64 15.08 -14.38 2.16
C THR A 64 15.26 -14.43 0.64
N GLU A 65 16.33 -15.06 0.15
CA GLU A 65 16.58 -15.21 -1.29
C GLU A 65 15.49 -16.04 -1.99
N ILE A 66 15.02 -17.12 -1.35
CA ILE A 66 13.92 -17.95 -1.88
C ILE A 66 12.61 -17.16 -1.91
N MET A 67 12.34 -16.33 -0.90
CA MET A 67 11.08 -15.59 -0.76
C MET A 67 11.02 -14.30 -1.58
N LYS A 68 12.16 -13.71 -1.98
CA LYS A 68 12.20 -12.47 -2.79
C LYS A 68 11.29 -12.49 -4.03
N PRO A 69 11.27 -13.52 -4.89
CA PRO A 69 10.41 -13.58 -6.06
C PRO A 69 8.95 -13.92 -5.74
N THR A 70 8.67 -14.43 -4.53
CA THR A 70 7.35 -14.96 -4.14
C THR A 70 6.21 -13.96 -4.34
N PRO A 71 6.31 -12.66 -3.96
CA PRO A 71 5.24 -11.71 -4.18
C PRO A 71 4.86 -11.59 -5.66
N SER A 72 5.84 -11.51 -6.56
CA SER A 72 5.58 -11.41 -8.01
C SER A 72 4.89 -12.65 -8.58
N ILE A 73 5.15 -13.82 -8.00
CA ILE A 73 4.54 -15.09 -8.42
C ILE A 73 3.12 -15.21 -7.84
N VAL A 74 2.93 -14.87 -6.57
CA VAL A 74 1.65 -15.11 -5.84
C VAL A 74 0.62 -14.03 -6.12
N ILE A 75 1.01 -12.77 -6.38
CA ILE A 75 0.10 -11.64 -6.61
C ILE A 75 -0.95 -11.94 -7.71
N PRO A 76 -0.62 -12.50 -8.89
CA PRO A 76 -1.62 -12.80 -9.91
C PRO A 76 -2.68 -13.81 -9.45
N PHE A 77 -2.27 -14.84 -8.71
CA PHE A 77 -3.20 -15.85 -8.17
C PHE A 77 -4.10 -15.26 -7.09
N PHE A 78 -3.52 -14.45 -6.22
CA PHE A 78 -4.26 -13.74 -5.17
C PHE A 78 -5.25 -12.73 -5.77
N ALA A 79 -4.82 -11.96 -6.78
CA ALA A 79 -5.68 -11.02 -7.49
C ALA A 79 -6.85 -11.75 -8.19
N PHE A 80 -6.59 -12.90 -8.82
CA PHE A 80 -7.63 -13.73 -9.41
C PHE A 80 -8.62 -14.22 -8.36
N ALA A 81 -8.13 -14.78 -7.24
CA ALA A 81 -8.97 -15.28 -6.15
C ALA A 81 -9.86 -14.18 -5.57
N LEU A 82 -9.32 -12.97 -5.33
CA LEU A 82 -10.11 -11.82 -4.90
C LEU A 82 -11.14 -11.40 -5.95
N GLY A 83 -10.73 -11.40 -7.23
CA GLY A 83 -11.61 -11.05 -8.36
C GLY A 83 -12.83 -11.96 -8.49
N THR A 84 -12.69 -13.26 -8.20
CA THR A 84 -13.82 -14.20 -8.25
C THR A 84 -14.87 -13.93 -7.16
N GLY A 85 -14.49 -13.29 -6.05
CA GLY A 85 -15.40 -12.87 -4.99
C GLY A 85 -16.16 -11.58 -5.30
N ILE A 86 -15.82 -10.85 -6.36
CA ILE A 86 -16.45 -9.58 -6.71
C ILE A 86 -17.70 -9.82 -7.53
N ASN A 87 -18.85 -9.40 -7.01
CA ASN A 87 -20.08 -9.38 -7.79
C ASN A 87 -20.11 -8.17 -8.71
N LEU A 88 -20.05 -8.40 -10.03
CA LEU A 88 -20.04 -7.33 -11.05
C LEU A 88 -21.25 -6.42 -10.97
N GLN A 89 -22.41 -6.94 -10.57
CA GLN A 89 -23.62 -6.15 -10.37
C GLN A 89 -23.46 -5.15 -9.21
N THR A 90 -22.79 -5.56 -8.13
CA THR A 90 -22.48 -4.68 -6.98
C THR A 90 -21.43 -3.64 -7.36
N VAL A 91 -20.50 -3.96 -8.28
CA VAL A 91 -19.53 -2.97 -8.82
C VAL A 91 -20.24 -1.89 -9.62
N VAL A 92 -21.28 -2.22 -10.38
CA VAL A 92 -22.06 -1.22 -11.14
C VAL A 92 -22.84 -0.30 -10.20
N THR A 93 -23.45 -0.84 -9.14
CA THR A 93 -24.27 -0.05 -8.19
C THR A 93 -23.43 0.71 -7.15
N GLY A 94 -22.32 0.12 -6.68
CA GLY A 94 -21.38 0.74 -5.71
C GLY A 94 -20.18 1.42 -6.36
N GLY A 95 -19.93 1.14 -7.66
CA GLY A 95 -18.69 1.52 -8.35
C GLY A 95 -18.49 3.03 -8.49
N LEU A 96 -19.55 3.80 -8.70
CA LEU A 96 -19.43 5.26 -8.86
C LEU A 96 -18.86 5.91 -7.57
N SER A 97 -19.37 5.52 -6.41
CA SER A 97 -18.85 6.02 -5.13
C SER A 97 -17.40 5.57 -4.88
N GLY A 98 -17.04 4.34 -5.27
CA GLY A 98 -15.68 3.84 -5.21
C GLY A 98 -14.73 4.57 -6.17
N LEU A 99 -15.17 4.92 -7.38
CA LEU A 99 -14.41 5.75 -8.31
C LEU A 99 -14.15 7.15 -7.72
N VAL A 100 -15.18 7.80 -7.17
CA VAL A 100 -15.04 9.11 -6.51
C VAL A 100 -14.08 9.01 -5.32
N LEU A 101 -14.21 7.98 -4.48
CA LEU A 101 -13.28 7.74 -3.39
C LEU A 101 -11.84 7.60 -3.89
N GLY A 102 -11.59 6.86 -4.96
CA GLY A 102 -10.27 6.69 -5.54
C GLY A 102 -9.65 8.01 -6.02
N VAL A 103 -10.48 8.86 -6.68
CA VAL A 103 -10.06 10.20 -7.13
C VAL A 103 -9.72 11.12 -5.96
N ILE A 104 -10.37 10.96 -4.81
CA ILE A 104 -10.12 11.75 -3.60
C ILE A 104 -8.93 11.18 -2.80
N VAL A 105 -8.90 9.86 -2.59
CA VAL A 105 -7.91 9.19 -1.74
C VAL A 105 -6.50 9.30 -2.31
N ALA A 106 -6.31 9.08 -3.62
CA ALA A 106 -4.98 9.12 -4.22
C ALA A 106 -4.25 10.45 -4.02
N PRO A 107 -4.85 11.63 -4.35
CA PRO A 107 -4.18 12.91 -4.12
C PRO A 107 -4.02 13.24 -2.63
N ILE A 108 -5.03 13.00 -1.79
CA ILE A 108 -4.97 13.35 -0.37
C ILE A 108 -3.88 12.53 0.32
N THR A 109 -3.94 11.19 0.22
CA THR A 109 -2.94 10.32 0.85
C THR A 109 -1.56 10.58 0.27
N GLY A 110 -1.45 10.67 -1.06
CA GLY A 110 -0.20 10.99 -1.74
C GLY A 110 0.40 12.31 -1.29
N PHE A 111 -0.42 13.35 -1.11
CA PHE A 111 0.02 14.66 -0.63
C PHE A 111 0.57 14.61 0.80
N PHE A 112 -0.12 13.93 1.73
CA PHE A 112 0.36 13.80 3.11
C PHE A 112 1.69 13.03 3.17
N VAL A 113 1.82 11.95 2.41
CA VAL A 113 3.07 11.19 2.33
C VAL A 113 4.17 12.03 1.67
N TYR A 114 3.86 12.78 0.61
CA TYR A 114 4.79 13.74 0.00
C TYR A 114 5.30 14.77 1.02
N LEU A 115 4.43 15.33 1.88
CA LEU A 115 4.86 16.23 2.94
C LEU A 115 5.81 15.54 3.92
N GLY A 116 5.51 14.30 4.31
CA GLY A 116 6.40 13.49 5.13
C GLY A 116 7.77 13.27 4.48
N TYR A 117 7.80 12.93 3.19
CA TYR A 117 9.04 12.80 2.43
C TYR A 117 9.81 14.12 2.33
N LYS A 118 9.11 15.23 2.13
CA LYS A 118 9.74 16.54 1.95
C LYS A 118 10.31 17.10 3.25
N TYR A 119 9.55 17.06 4.34
CA TYR A 119 9.89 17.74 5.60
C TYR A 119 10.49 16.80 6.63
N LEU A 120 9.96 15.58 6.81
CA LEU A 120 10.43 14.62 7.81
C LEU A 120 11.65 13.85 7.30
N LEU A 121 11.56 13.26 6.11
CA LEU A 121 12.66 12.49 5.51
C LEU A 121 13.64 13.36 4.71
N ARG A 122 13.33 14.64 4.52
CA ARG A 122 14.18 15.63 3.84
C ARG A 122 14.69 15.18 2.47
N ARG A 123 13.83 14.52 1.68
CA ARG A 123 14.19 13.94 0.38
C ARG A 123 14.36 14.97 -0.75
N GLY A 124 14.19 16.26 -0.45
CA GLY A 124 14.40 17.35 -1.41
C GLY A 124 13.56 17.20 -2.68
N ARG A 125 14.21 17.24 -3.85
CA ARG A 125 13.57 17.11 -5.17
C ARG A 125 12.91 15.74 -5.40
N ARG A 126 13.26 14.71 -4.63
CA ARG A 126 12.71 13.35 -4.73
C ARG A 126 11.50 13.12 -3.87
N ALA A 127 11.07 14.11 -3.09
CA ALA A 127 9.90 14.00 -2.23
C ALA A 127 8.63 13.59 -2.99
N GLY A 128 8.53 13.93 -4.29
CA GLY A 128 7.44 13.57 -5.17
C GLY A 128 7.15 12.05 -5.25
N ILE A 129 8.13 11.20 -4.93
CA ILE A 129 7.92 9.74 -4.88
C ILE A 129 6.89 9.34 -3.82
N GLY A 130 6.69 10.16 -2.78
CA GLY A 130 5.70 9.95 -1.74
C GLY A 130 4.26 9.86 -2.28
N PHE A 131 3.97 10.48 -3.43
CA PHE A 131 2.66 10.33 -4.09
C PHE A 131 2.36 8.89 -4.53
N ALA A 132 3.38 8.06 -4.73
CA ALA A 132 3.17 6.65 -5.06
C ALA A 132 2.46 5.87 -3.92
N ALA A 133 2.56 6.35 -2.68
CA ALA A 133 1.83 5.78 -1.54
C ALA A 133 0.33 6.12 -1.54
N GLY A 134 -0.14 6.99 -2.45
CA GLY A 134 -1.57 7.28 -2.65
C GLY A 134 -2.36 6.13 -3.31
N THR A 135 -1.73 5.01 -3.60
CA THR A 135 -2.42 3.83 -4.13
C THR A 135 -3.14 3.06 -3.03
N THR A 136 -4.31 2.52 -3.36
CA THR A 136 -5.02 1.55 -2.50
C THR A 136 -4.52 0.16 -2.87
N ALA A 137 -4.01 -0.58 -1.89
CA ALA A 137 -3.49 -1.93 -2.14
C ALA A 137 -4.60 -2.89 -2.60
N GLY A 138 -4.27 -3.80 -3.52
CA GLY A 138 -5.24 -4.76 -4.05
C GLY A 138 -5.85 -5.68 -2.98
N ASN A 139 -5.09 -6.04 -1.94
CA ASN A 139 -5.57 -6.83 -0.81
C ASN A 139 -6.54 -6.04 0.12
N ALA A 140 -6.62 -4.71 0.01
CA ALA A 140 -7.61 -3.92 0.74
C ALA A 140 -9.06 -4.33 0.40
N ILE A 141 -9.28 -4.99 -0.75
CA ILE A 141 -10.58 -5.56 -1.14
C ILE A 141 -11.11 -6.56 -0.09
N ALA A 142 -10.22 -7.27 0.60
CA ALA A 142 -10.58 -8.21 1.68
C ALA A 142 -10.87 -7.52 3.03
N THR A 143 -10.44 -6.27 3.22
CA THR A 143 -10.56 -5.56 4.50
C THR A 143 -11.99 -5.48 5.03
N PRO A 144 -13.04 -5.18 4.22
CA PRO A 144 -14.42 -5.14 4.72
C PRO A 144 -14.87 -6.46 5.35
N ALA A 145 -14.52 -7.59 4.72
CA ALA A 145 -14.87 -8.90 5.26
C ALA A 145 -14.13 -9.22 6.56
N ILE A 146 -12.85 -8.81 6.68
CA ILE A 146 -12.04 -9.01 7.88
C ILE A 146 -12.56 -8.14 9.04
N VAL A 147 -12.95 -6.89 8.77
CA VAL A 147 -13.57 -6.00 9.77
C VAL A 147 -14.89 -6.60 10.25
N ALA A 148 -15.73 -7.09 9.33
CA ALA A 148 -17.01 -7.71 9.67
C ALA A 148 -16.85 -9.04 10.43
N ALA A 149 -15.75 -9.77 10.24
CA ALA A 149 -15.42 -10.95 11.04
C ALA A 149 -15.03 -10.58 12.49
N ALA A 150 -14.40 -9.40 12.67
CA ALA A 150 -14.04 -8.88 14.00
C ALA A 150 -15.25 -8.21 14.70
N ASP A 151 -16.09 -7.53 13.94
CA ASP A 151 -17.34 -6.92 14.41
C ASP A 151 -18.50 -7.25 13.45
N PRO A 152 -19.38 -8.21 13.81
CA PRO A 152 -20.49 -8.65 12.94
C PRO A 152 -21.50 -7.56 12.56
N THR A 153 -21.54 -6.43 13.23
CA THR A 153 -22.44 -5.31 12.89
C THR A 153 -22.17 -4.76 11.49
N PHE A 154 -20.95 -4.96 10.96
CA PHE A 154 -20.56 -4.55 9.62
C PHE A 154 -20.91 -5.55 8.52
N GLN A 155 -21.42 -6.75 8.84
CA GLN A 155 -21.78 -7.77 7.86
C GLN A 155 -22.69 -7.26 6.71
N PRO A 156 -23.74 -6.45 6.96
CA PRO A 156 -24.60 -5.94 5.89
C PRO A 156 -23.88 -5.02 4.91
N LEU A 157 -22.74 -4.42 5.30
CA LEU A 157 -21.99 -3.46 4.51
C LEU A 157 -20.88 -4.11 3.66
N VAL A 158 -20.53 -5.36 3.93
CA VAL A 158 -19.38 -6.04 3.28
C VAL A 158 -19.46 -5.98 1.77
N GLY A 159 -20.61 -6.34 1.18
CA GLY A 159 -20.74 -6.37 -0.28
C GLY A 159 -20.52 -4.99 -0.92
N THR A 160 -21.17 -3.96 -0.38
CA THR A 160 -21.06 -2.59 -0.89
C THR A 160 -19.66 -2.03 -0.69
N ALA A 161 -19.08 -2.20 0.50
CA ALA A 161 -17.74 -1.71 0.82
C ALA A 161 -16.67 -2.41 -0.03
N THR A 162 -16.78 -3.73 -0.24
CA THR A 162 -15.87 -4.47 -1.12
C THR A 162 -15.91 -3.94 -2.56
N ALA A 163 -17.11 -3.67 -3.11
CA ALA A 163 -17.25 -3.10 -4.44
C ALA A 163 -16.64 -1.69 -4.53
N GLN A 164 -16.85 -0.86 -3.53
CA GLN A 164 -16.28 0.50 -3.46
C GLN A 164 -14.75 0.46 -3.39
N VAL A 165 -14.18 -0.40 -2.55
CA VAL A 165 -12.73 -0.58 -2.44
C VAL A 165 -12.15 -1.12 -3.74
N ALA A 166 -12.80 -2.09 -4.39
CA ALA A 166 -12.34 -2.62 -5.68
C ALA A 166 -12.26 -1.53 -6.75
N ALA A 167 -13.31 -0.69 -6.87
CA ALA A 167 -13.30 0.44 -7.80
C ALA A 167 -12.24 1.48 -7.42
N CYS A 168 -12.05 1.77 -6.14
CA CYS A 168 -11.00 2.66 -5.64
C CYS A 168 -9.60 2.15 -6.01
N VAL A 169 -9.33 0.84 -5.87
CA VAL A 169 -8.05 0.21 -6.25
C VAL A 169 -7.73 0.49 -7.72
N LEU A 170 -8.70 0.31 -8.63
CA LEU A 170 -8.50 0.54 -10.06
C LEU A 170 -8.12 1.99 -10.36
N VAL A 171 -8.81 2.96 -9.76
CA VAL A 171 -8.52 4.39 -9.94
C VAL A 171 -7.15 4.75 -9.39
N THR A 172 -6.86 4.35 -8.15
CA THR A 172 -5.62 4.72 -7.47
C THR A 172 -4.40 4.04 -8.09
N ALA A 173 -4.55 2.83 -8.66
CA ALA A 173 -3.48 2.13 -9.38
C ALA A 173 -2.96 2.92 -10.59
N VAL A 174 -3.83 3.73 -11.22
CA VAL A 174 -3.47 4.60 -12.34
C VAL A 174 -3.06 5.98 -11.85
N MET A 175 -3.84 6.59 -10.95
CA MET A 175 -3.63 7.98 -10.51
C MET A 175 -2.36 8.16 -9.67
N ALA A 176 -2.07 7.25 -8.73
CA ALA A 176 -0.95 7.43 -7.83
C ALA A 176 0.42 7.45 -8.57
N PRO A 177 0.72 6.52 -9.50
CA PRO A 177 1.93 6.61 -10.31
C PRO A 177 2.00 7.87 -11.19
N MET A 178 0.85 8.30 -11.75
CA MET A 178 0.80 9.52 -12.56
C MET A 178 1.10 10.77 -11.74
N LEU A 179 0.51 10.88 -10.54
CA LEU A 179 0.76 11.98 -9.62
C LEU A 179 2.22 11.99 -9.14
N ALA A 180 2.77 10.81 -8.82
CA ALA A 180 4.18 10.69 -8.42
C ALA A 180 5.13 11.10 -9.55
N ALA A 181 4.90 10.62 -10.76
CA ALA A 181 5.71 10.97 -11.93
C ALA A 181 5.60 12.48 -12.26
N TRP A 182 4.39 13.03 -12.19
CA TRP A 182 4.18 14.45 -12.42
C TRP A 182 4.91 15.33 -11.40
N MET A 183 4.82 14.97 -10.10
CA MET A 183 5.48 15.73 -9.05
C MET A 183 7.00 15.60 -9.12
N LEU A 184 7.53 14.39 -9.36
CA LEU A 184 8.97 14.18 -9.55
C LEU A 184 9.50 14.97 -10.73
N LYS A 185 8.77 14.99 -11.86
CA LYS A 185 9.15 15.79 -13.02
C LYS A 185 9.13 17.29 -12.71
N ARG A 186 8.13 17.76 -11.98
CA ARG A 186 7.99 19.17 -11.58
C ARG A 186 9.11 19.62 -10.65
N GLU A 187 9.54 18.78 -9.72
CA GLU A 187 10.62 19.10 -8.76
C GLU A 187 12.03 18.78 -9.32
N GLY A 188 12.14 18.22 -10.53
CA GLY A 188 13.41 17.79 -11.11
C GLY A 188 14.04 16.59 -10.38
N GLY A 189 13.22 15.77 -9.75
CA GLY A 189 13.63 14.57 -9.00
C GLY A 189 13.42 13.26 -9.76
N LEU A 190 12.98 13.30 -11.01
CA LEU A 190 12.85 12.12 -11.86
C LEU A 190 14.23 11.75 -12.40
N LEU A 191 14.78 10.65 -11.91
CA LEU A 191 16.10 10.14 -12.26
C LEU A 191 15.97 8.93 -13.19
N THR A 192 17.00 8.72 -14.00
CA THR A 192 17.16 7.49 -14.80
C THR A 192 17.59 6.33 -13.91
N GLU A 193 17.46 5.10 -14.41
CA GLU A 193 17.89 3.90 -13.67
C GLU A 193 19.40 3.95 -13.36
N GLU A 194 20.21 4.49 -14.25
CA GLU A 194 21.67 4.66 -14.04
C GLU A 194 21.98 5.69 -12.94
N GLU A 195 21.25 6.80 -12.88
CA GLU A 195 21.42 7.80 -11.83
C GLU A 195 20.98 7.27 -10.47
N ILE A 196 19.93 6.43 -10.42
CA ILE A 196 19.48 5.77 -9.20
C ILE A 196 20.54 4.77 -8.71
N ALA A 197 21.11 3.96 -9.60
CA ALA A 197 22.18 3.03 -9.26
C ALA A 197 23.40 3.74 -8.67
N LYS A 198 23.81 4.86 -9.29
CA LYS A 198 24.92 5.69 -8.75
C LYS A 198 24.65 6.25 -7.35
N LEU A 199 23.39 6.65 -7.08
CA LEU A 199 23.01 7.11 -5.74
C LEU A 199 23.05 5.96 -4.73
N ASP A 200 22.56 4.78 -5.11
CA ASP A 200 22.60 3.59 -4.26
C ASP A 200 24.03 3.17 -3.90
N ASP A 201 24.97 3.31 -4.84
CA ASP A 201 26.40 3.00 -4.63
C ASP A 201 27.08 4.04 -3.73
N MET A 202 26.80 5.34 -3.93
CA MET A 202 27.32 6.40 -3.06
C MET A 202 26.83 6.28 -1.61
N GLU A 203 25.58 5.85 -1.40
CA GLU A 203 25.03 5.64 -0.05
C GLU A 203 25.62 4.41 0.66
N LEU A 204 26.18 3.44 -0.07
CA LEU A 204 26.87 2.29 0.50
C LEU A 204 28.34 2.56 0.85
N GLY A 205 28.86 3.74 0.53
CA GLY A 205 30.27 4.05 0.73
C GLY A 205 31.20 3.22 -0.17
N VAL A 206 30.68 2.64 -1.24
CA VAL A 206 31.45 1.98 -2.30
C VAL A 206 31.86 3.09 -3.29
N SER A 207 32.75 4.00 -2.84
CA SER A 207 33.53 4.84 -3.75
C SER A 207 34.80 4.09 -4.09
N GLU A 208 35.03 3.87 -5.39
CA GLU A 208 36.32 3.39 -5.92
C GLU A 208 37.50 4.21 -5.43
#